data_e8b31fa93f91ea8baa30451146c6e21a
#
_entry.id   e8b31fa93f91ea8baa30451146c6e21a
#
_cell.length_a   1.000
_cell.length_b   1.000
_cell.length_c   1.000
_cell.angle_alpha   90.00
_cell.angle_beta   90.00
_cell.angle_gamma   90.00
#
_symmetry.space_group_name_H-M   'P 1'
#
loop_
_entity.id
_entity.type
_entity.pdbx_description
1 polymer ?
#
loop_
_entity_poly.entity_id
_entity_poly.type
_entity_poly.pdbx_seq_one_letter_code
_entity_poly.pdbx_strand_id
1 'polypeptide(L)'
;MQEIYISASIFLKVQKEQKEMKQILLECLPDETAMAILNDGVLTEFEVERPHETSMVGRIYAGTVKNSVPSLKGLFIDIGEKKNAFLRLNNWPQHRKKPTVGMSVLVQVIKDSTDTKGPLVSGEVSLPGRYAVLVADTDYIGVSRKIE
;
A
#
# COMPACT_ATOMS: atom_id res chain seq x y z
N MET A 1 -21.47 12.56 -6.06
CA MET A 1 -21.23 11.11 -6.24
C MET A 1 -20.02 11.00 -7.16
N GLN A 2 -18.84 10.80 -6.59
CA GLN A 2 -17.59 10.75 -7.35
C GLN A 2 -17.15 9.28 -7.39
N GLU A 3 -17.27 8.68 -8.56
CA GLU A 3 -16.79 7.31 -8.79
C GLU A 3 -15.27 7.35 -8.88
N ILE A 4 -14.61 6.65 -7.96
CA ILE A 4 -13.15 6.47 -8.01
C ILE A 4 -12.88 5.27 -8.90
N TYR A 5 -12.47 5.50 -10.15
CA TYR A 5 -11.97 4.46 -11.04
C TYR A 5 -10.49 4.19 -10.76
N ILE A 6 -10.18 3.04 -10.21
CA ILE A 6 -8.82 2.52 -10.19
C ILE A 6 -8.61 1.76 -11.50
N SER A 7 -7.95 2.37 -12.47
CA SER A 7 -7.54 1.72 -13.72
C SER A 7 -6.28 0.89 -13.46
N ALA A 8 -6.45 -0.38 -13.16
CA ALA A 8 -5.40 -1.37 -13.31
C ALA A 8 -5.69 -2.17 -14.59
N SER A 9 -4.87 -2.00 -15.61
CA SER A 9 -4.94 -2.80 -16.85
C SER A 9 -4.41 -4.20 -16.59
N ILE A 10 -5.15 -5.00 -15.82
CA ILE A 10 -4.95 -6.45 -15.75
C ILE A 10 -6.21 -7.09 -16.30
N PHE A 11 -6.17 -7.48 -17.58
CA PHE A 11 -7.16 -8.36 -18.18
C PHE A 11 -6.94 -9.78 -17.64
N LEU A 12 -7.50 -10.10 -16.48
CA LEU A 12 -7.79 -11.48 -16.12
C LEU A 12 -9.02 -11.91 -16.91
N LYS A 13 -8.81 -12.80 -17.88
CA LYS A 13 -9.87 -13.51 -18.59
C LYS A 13 -10.57 -14.44 -17.60
N VAL A 14 -11.53 -13.93 -16.83
CA VAL A 14 -12.42 -14.75 -16.01
C VAL A 14 -13.52 -15.26 -16.91
N GLN A 15 -13.65 -16.58 -16.97
CA GLN A 15 -14.76 -17.26 -17.65
C GLN A 15 -16.10 -16.78 -17.08
N LYS A 16 -17.07 -16.62 -17.98
CA LYS A 16 -18.45 -16.25 -17.70
C LYS A 16 -19.11 -17.27 -16.77
N GLU A 17 -19.17 -16.92 -15.48
CA GLU A 17 -20.18 -17.49 -14.58
C GLU A 17 -20.82 -16.34 -13.83
N GLN A 18 -22.12 -16.41 -13.68
CA GLN A 18 -23.09 -15.49 -13.08
C GLN A 18 -22.50 -14.18 -12.52
N LYS A 19 -22.94 -13.07 -13.07
CA LYS A 19 -22.46 -11.73 -12.75
C LYS A 19 -22.90 -11.36 -11.33
N GLU A 20 -22.20 -11.88 -10.32
CA GLU A 20 -22.30 -11.37 -8.96
C GLU A 20 -21.84 -9.91 -8.95
N MET A 21 -22.72 -9.04 -8.53
CA MET A 21 -22.41 -7.61 -8.45
C MET A 21 -21.79 -7.30 -7.09
N LYS A 22 -20.47 -7.13 -7.08
CA LYS A 22 -19.77 -6.62 -5.90
C LYS A 22 -19.76 -5.09 -5.91
N GLN A 23 -20.19 -4.49 -4.82
CA GLN A 23 -20.15 -3.05 -4.61
C GLN A 23 -19.27 -2.75 -3.40
N ILE A 24 -18.40 -1.76 -3.52
CA ILE A 24 -17.58 -1.24 -2.42
C ILE A 24 -18.10 0.19 -2.16
N LEU A 25 -18.60 0.40 -0.97
CA LEU A 25 -18.99 1.71 -0.47
C LEU A 25 -17.90 2.24 0.45
N LEU A 26 -17.44 3.45 0.20
CA LEU A 26 -16.46 4.14 1.04
C LEU A 26 -17.05 5.46 1.51
N GLU A 27 -17.01 5.67 2.82
CA GLU A 27 -17.31 6.94 3.46
C GLU A 27 -16.06 7.45 4.16
N CYS A 28 -15.58 8.62 3.74
CA CYS A 28 -14.37 9.23 4.28
C CYS A 28 -14.78 10.49 5.05
N LEU A 29 -14.67 10.42 6.37
CA LEU A 29 -14.83 11.56 7.27
C LEU A 29 -13.44 12.00 7.77
N PRO A 30 -13.29 13.21 8.35
CA PRO A 30 -11.99 13.70 8.84
C PRO A 30 -11.32 12.78 9.87
N ASP A 31 -12.13 12.11 10.70
CA ASP A 31 -11.65 11.30 11.82
C ASP A 31 -11.91 9.79 11.64
N GLU A 32 -12.50 9.41 10.52
CA GLU A 32 -12.91 8.02 10.32
C GLU A 32 -13.10 7.71 8.83
N THR A 33 -12.67 6.52 8.41
CA THR A 33 -13.02 5.97 7.10
C THR A 33 -13.79 4.67 7.30
N ALA A 34 -15.02 4.60 6.80
CA ALA A 34 -15.83 3.39 6.81
C ALA A 34 -15.85 2.75 5.42
N MET A 35 -15.69 1.44 5.36
CA MET A 35 -15.79 0.64 4.16
C MET A 35 -16.84 -0.46 4.33
N ALA A 36 -17.71 -0.60 3.34
CA ALA A 36 -18.67 -1.70 3.28
C ALA A 36 -18.57 -2.42 1.93
N ILE A 37 -18.54 -3.75 1.96
CA ILE A 37 -18.57 -4.59 0.76
C ILE A 37 -19.93 -5.29 0.70
N LEU A 38 -20.63 -5.09 -0.41
CA LEU A 38 -21.90 -5.74 -0.69
C LEU A 38 -21.74 -6.72 -1.86
N ASN A 39 -22.30 -7.91 -1.69
CA ASN A 39 -22.49 -8.88 -2.76
C ASN A 39 -23.98 -8.97 -3.05
N ASP A 40 -24.39 -8.64 -4.27
CA ASP A 40 -25.80 -8.63 -4.71
C ASP A 40 -26.71 -7.85 -3.74
N GLY A 41 -26.23 -6.71 -3.23
CA GLY A 41 -26.95 -5.86 -2.27
C GLY A 41 -26.93 -6.33 -0.83
N VAL A 42 -26.29 -7.46 -0.52
CA VAL A 42 -26.13 -7.98 0.85
C VAL A 42 -24.76 -7.58 1.40
N LEU A 43 -24.74 -6.96 2.57
CA LEU A 43 -23.51 -6.59 3.28
C LEU A 43 -22.74 -7.85 3.69
N THR A 44 -21.51 -7.99 3.17
CA THR A 44 -20.62 -9.13 3.46
C THR A 44 -19.44 -8.77 4.35
N GLU A 45 -18.93 -7.54 4.23
CA GLU A 45 -17.82 -7.05 5.06
C GLU A 45 -18.08 -5.59 5.42
N PHE A 46 -17.69 -5.22 6.65
CA PHE A 46 -17.74 -3.84 7.14
C PHE A 46 -16.51 -3.57 7.98
N GLU A 47 -15.81 -2.49 7.70
CA GLU A 47 -14.61 -2.06 8.40
C GLU A 47 -14.63 -0.56 8.65
N VAL A 48 -14.14 -0.16 9.83
CA VAL A 48 -13.99 1.26 10.19
C VAL A 48 -12.55 1.48 10.64
N GLU A 49 -11.87 2.40 9.97
CA GLU A 49 -10.51 2.83 10.31
C GLU A 49 -10.55 4.24 10.92
N ARG A 50 -9.87 4.41 12.08
CA ARG A 50 -9.68 5.71 12.73
C ARG A 50 -8.20 6.08 12.73
N PRO A 51 -7.80 7.19 12.06
CA PRO A 51 -6.40 7.56 11.87
C PRO A 51 -5.57 7.70 13.15
N HIS A 52 -6.22 7.99 14.27
CA HIS A 52 -5.55 8.23 15.55
C HIS A 52 -5.24 6.97 16.36
N GLU A 53 -5.81 5.83 16.00
CA GLU A 53 -5.70 4.59 16.79
C GLU A 53 -4.96 3.46 16.06
N THR A 54 -4.61 3.64 14.78
CA THR A 54 -4.12 2.55 13.95
C THR A 54 -2.66 2.71 13.56
N SER A 55 -1.97 1.56 13.52
CA SER A 55 -0.65 1.39 12.93
C SER A 55 -0.60 1.99 11.51
N MET A 56 0.55 2.56 11.18
CA MET A 56 0.84 3.02 9.80
C MET A 56 1.26 1.88 8.88
N VAL A 57 1.52 0.69 9.43
CA VAL A 57 1.99 -0.48 8.64
C VAL A 57 0.97 -0.82 7.55
N GLY A 58 1.47 -0.98 6.32
CA GLY A 58 0.66 -1.22 5.14
C GLY A 58 0.20 0.04 4.40
N ARG A 59 0.21 1.21 5.04
CA ARG A 59 -0.15 2.47 4.36
C ARG A 59 0.86 2.84 3.28
N ILE A 60 0.36 3.42 2.19
CA ILE A 60 1.15 3.79 1.03
C ILE A 60 1.20 5.32 0.93
N TYR A 61 2.40 5.85 0.74
CA TYR A 61 2.65 7.29 0.65
C TYR A 61 3.39 7.65 -0.64
N ALA A 62 3.01 8.76 -1.22
CA ALA A 62 3.84 9.46 -2.20
C ALA A 62 4.75 10.42 -1.41
N GLY A 63 6.03 10.08 -1.33
CA GLY A 63 7.00 10.87 -0.56
C GLY A 63 8.10 11.45 -1.41
N THR A 64 8.85 12.40 -0.84
CA THR A 64 10.01 13.02 -1.49
C THR A 64 11.30 12.62 -0.78
N VAL A 65 12.30 12.17 -1.53
CA VAL A 65 13.63 11.86 -0.98
C VAL A 65 14.31 13.15 -0.51
N LYS A 66 14.54 13.26 0.81
CA LYS A 66 15.20 14.43 1.42
C LYS A 66 16.70 14.26 1.51
N ASN A 67 17.17 13.15 2.06
CA ASN A 67 18.58 12.91 2.33
C ASN A 67 18.98 11.49 1.99
N SER A 68 20.26 11.32 1.60
CA SER A 68 20.91 10.03 1.46
C SER A 68 21.89 9.82 2.59
N VAL A 69 21.88 8.62 3.19
CA VAL A 69 22.80 8.23 4.25
C VAL A 69 23.58 6.98 3.82
N PRO A 70 24.71 7.14 3.12
CA PRO A 70 25.48 6.03 2.56
C PRO A 70 25.94 5.00 3.60
N SER A 71 26.30 5.46 4.80
CA SER A 71 26.74 4.60 5.90
C SER A 71 25.66 3.60 6.37
N LEU A 72 24.39 3.98 6.23
CA LEU A 72 23.24 3.14 6.57
C LEU A 72 22.64 2.46 5.33
N LYS A 73 23.21 2.68 4.16
CA LYS A 73 22.67 2.22 2.87
C LYS A 73 21.18 2.55 2.74
N GLY A 74 20.82 3.80 3.04
CA GLY A 74 19.43 4.21 3.12
C GLY A 74 19.18 5.67 2.76
N LEU A 75 17.90 6.01 2.69
CA LEU A 75 17.38 7.32 2.32
C LEU A 75 16.33 7.75 3.34
N PHE A 76 16.29 9.05 3.65
CA PHE A 76 15.17 9.64 4.36
C PHE A 76 14.16 10.19 3.36
N ILE A 77 12.90 9.80 3.57
CA ILE A 77 11.74 10.14 2.72
C ILE A 77 10.79 11.00 3.55
N ASP A 78 10.48 12.18 3.06
CA ASP A 78 9.40 12.99 3.60
C ASP A 78 8.07 12.45 3.07
N ILE A 79 7.24 11.96 3.95
CA ILE A 79 5.93 11.39 3.65
C ILE A 79 4.79 12.27 4.20
N GLY A 80 5.09 13.50 4.64
CA GLY A 80 4.13 14.42 5.25
C GLY A 80 3.86 14.19 6.74
N GLU A 81 4.56 13.24 7.37
CA GLU A 81 4.44 12.92 8.79
C GLU A 81 5.48 13.72 9.63
N LYS A 82 5.29 13.72 10.96
CA LYS A 82 6.19 14.45 11.89
C LYS A 82 7.66 14.05 11.75
N LYS A 83 7.93 12.81 11.36
CA LYS A 83 9.28 12.27 11.16
C LYS A 83 9.41 11.69 9.76
N ASN A 84 10.55 12.00 9.12
CA ASN A 84 10.86 11.39 7.84
C ASN A 84 10.94 9.87 7.95
N ALA A 85 10.36 9.18 6.98
CA ALA A 85 10.47 7.74 6.85
C ALA A 85 11.88 7.34 6.43
N PHE A 86 12.32 6.15 6.83
CA PHE A 86 13.60 5.59 6.43
C PHE A 86 13.40 4.46 5.42
N LEU A 87 14.00 4.59 4.24
CA LEU A 87 14.02 3.58 3.20
C LEU A 87 15.41 2.93 3.15
N ARG A 88 15.52 1.64 3.42
CA ARG A 88 16.75 0.89 3.14
C ARG A 88 16.83 0.60 1.63
N LEU A 89 18.00 0.80 1.04
CA LEU A 89 18.20 0.51 -0.40
C LEU A 89 17.95 -0.95 -0.77
N ASN A 90 18.09 -1.88 0.18
CA ASN A 90 17.73 -3.28 -0.04
C ASN A 90 16.21 -3.52 -0.15
N ASN A 91 15.40 -2.58 0.35
CA ASN A 91 13.94 -2.60 0.26
C ASN A 91 13.44 -1.77 -0.95
N TRP A 92 14.33 -1.43 -1.87
CA TRP A 92 13.99 -0.78 -3.13
C TRP A 92 14.06 -1.81 -4.26
N PRO A 93 13.03 -1.90 -5.13
CA PRO A 93 13.03 -2.83 -6.26
C PRO A 93 14.23 -2.61 -7.17
N GLN A 94 15.00 -3.67 -7.42
CA GLN A 94 16.28 -3.57 -8.18
C GLN A 94 16.08 -3.22 -9.64
N HIS A 95 14.92 -3.53 -10.21
CA HIS A 95 14.55 -3.19 -11.59
C HIS A 95 14.22 -1.71 -11.78
N ARG A 96 13.93 -0.98 -10.70
CA ARG A 96 13.66 0.45 -10.73
C ARG A 96 14.98 1.26 -10.62
N LYS A 97 14.97 2.42 -11.27
CA LYS A 97 16.07 3.39 -11.07
C LYS A 97 16.22 3.73 -9.59
N LYS A 98 17.46 3.70 -9.09
CA LYS A 98 17.75 4.08 -7.69
C LYS A 98 17.24 5.49 -7.40
N PRO A 99 16.53 5.69 -6.28
CA PRO A 99 16.02 7.00 -5.91
C PRO A 99 17.16 7.93 -5.51
N THR A 100 17.04 9.18 -5.92
CA THR A 100 17.99 10.25 -5.61
C THR A 100 17.29 11.38 -4.86
N VAL A 101 18.05 12.20 -4.17
CA VAL A 101 17.52 13.37 -3.43
C VAL A 101 16.70 14.26 -4.37
N GLY A 102 15.53 14.68 -3.92
CA GLY A 102 14.57 15.47 -4.67
C GLY A 102 13.55 14.64 -5.50
N MET A 103 13.76 13.33 -5.69
CA MET A 103 12.79 12.49 -6.40
C MET A 103 11.54 12.23 -5.56
N SER A 104 10.38 12.25 -6.23
CA SER A 104 9.15 11.67 -5.67
C SER A 104 9.16 10.17 -5.85
N VAL A 105 8.78 9.45 -4.78
CA VAL A 105 8.77 7.99 -4.72
C VAL A 105 7.51 7.50 -4.04
N LEU A 106 6.99 6.37 -4.52
CA LEU A 106 5.91 5.66 -3.86
C LEU A 106 6.54 4.66 -2.89
N VAL A 107 6.10 4.72 -1.63
CA VAL A 107 6.62 3.85 -0.56
C VAL A 107 5.49 3.32 0.31
N GLN A 108 5.67 2.12 0.85
CA GLN A 108 4.75 1.49 1.78
C GLN A 108 5.41 1.33 3.15
N VAL A 109 4.69 1.67 4.22
CA VAL A 109 5.18 1.50 5.59
C VAL A 109 5.22 0.02 5.94
N ILE A 110 6.39 -0.46 6.40
CA ILE A 110 6.60 -1.85 6.84
C ILE A 110 6.85 -1.95 8.34
N LYS A 111 7.11 -0.82 9.01
CA LYS A 111 7.24 -0.73 10.47
C LYS A 111 6.91 0.68 10.92
N ASP A 112 6.16 0.76 12.01
CA ASP A 112 5.77 2.04 12.63
C ASP A 112 6.96 2.86 13.12
N SER A 113 6.72 4.15 13.28
CA SER A 113 7.63 5.06 13.96
C SER A 113 7.77 4.69 15.43
N THR A 114 8.91 5.04 16.00
CA THR A 114 9.16 4.99 17.44
C THR A 114 9.42 6.40 17.96
N ASP A 115 9.56 6.54 19.27
CA ASP A 115 9.87 7.86 19.89
C ASP A 115 11.11 8.50 19.31
N THR A 116 12.09 7.72 18.89
CA THR A 116 13.38 8.20 18.39
C THR A 116 13.56 8.13 16.89
N LYS A 117 12.75 7.30 16.17
CA LYS A 117 12.94 7.01 14.74
C LYS A 117 11.63 7.17 13.97
N GLY A 118 11.73 7.64 12.74
CA GLY A 118 10.62 7.63 11.79
C GLY A 118 10.25 6.21 11.34
N PRO A 119 9.13 6.06 10.62
CA PRO A 119 8.69 4.77 10.14
C PRO A 119 9.69 4.18 9.13
N LEU A 120 9.77 2.84 9.10
CA LEU A 120 10.52 2.13 8.08
C LEU A 120 9.62 1.86 6.89
N VAL A 121 10.13 2.13 5.69
CA VAL A 121 9.36 1.95 4.45
C VAL A 121 10.06 1.05 3.44
N SER A 122 9.28 0.51 2.51
CA SER A 122 9.70 -0.23 1.33
C SER A 122 9.28 0.51 0.07
N GLY A 123 10.10 0.43 -0.99
CA GLY A 123 9.71 0.84 -2.34
C GLY A 123 8.91 -0.23 -3.08
N GLU A 124 8.85 -1.43 -2.55
CA GLU A 124 7.98 -2.49 -3.02
C GLU A 124 6.62 -2.35 -2.35
N VAL A 125 5.57 -2.16 -3.15
CA VAL A 125 4.19 -2.01 -2.69
C VAL A 125 3.47 -3.33 -2.84
N SER A 126 2.87 -3.81 -1.75
CA SER A 126 2.09 -5.04 -1.73
C SER A 126 0.72 -4.81 -1.11
N LEU A 127 -0.31 -5.39 -1.73
CA LEU A 127 -1.69 -5.33 -1.27
C LEU A 127 -2.12 -6.76 -0.90
N PRO A 128 -2.13 -7.10 0.39
CA PRO A 128 -2.57 -8.41 0.82
C PRO A 128 -4.09 -8.54 0.69
N GLY A 129 -4.54 -9.61 0.06
CA GLY A 129 -5.91 -10.07 0.06
C GLY A 129 -6.05 -11.36 0.86
N ARG A 130 -7.27 -11.88 0.93
CA ARG A 130 -7.59 -13.09 1.71
C ARG A 130 -6.82 -14.33 1.23
N TYR A 131 -6.66 -14.49 -0.07
CA TYR A 131 -6.07 -15.69 -0.70
C TYR A 131 -4.85 -15.39 -1.55
N ALA A 132 -4.57 -14.13 -1.83
CA ALA A 132 -3.48 -13.71 -2.70
C ALA A 132 -2.89 -12.39 -2.21
N VAL A 133 -1.66 -12.10 -2.60
CA VAL A 133 -1.01 -10.80 -2.41
C VAL A 133 -0.70 -10.24 -3.78
N LEU A 134 -1.20 -9.05 -4.08
CA LEU A 134 -0.79 -8.30 -5.25
C LEU A 134 0.49 -7.53 -4.91
N VAL A 135 1.56 -7.77 -5.67
CA VAL A 135 2.80 -7.00 -5.59
C VAL A 135 2.89 -6.11 -6.81
N ALA A 136 3.06 -4.81 -6.59
CA ALA A 136 3.14 -3.84 -7.69
C ALA A 136 4.47 -3.98 -8.44
N ASP A 137 4.43 -3.70 -9.75
CA ASP A 137 5.59 -3.70 -10.65
C ASP A 137 6.38 -5.02 -10.71
N THR A 138 5.71 -6.14 -10.59
CA THR A 138 6.32 -7.45 -10.80
C THR A 138 5.47 -8.29 -11.76
N ASP A 139 6.13 -8.96 -12.68
CA ASP A 139 5.50 -9.95 -13.56
C ASP A 139 5.60 -11.37 -12.94
N TYR A 140 6.15 -11.48 -11.74
CA TYR A 140 6.34 -12.76 -11.07
C TYR A 140 5.05 -13.20 -10.37
N ILE A 141 4.63 -14.43 -10.65
CA ILE A 141 3.55 -15.12 -9.95
C ILE A 141 4.18 -16.17 -9.03
N GLY A 142 4.11 -15.93 -7.73
CA GLY A 142 4.57 -16.86 -6.70
C GLY A 142 3.40 -17.57 -6.02
N VAL A 143 3.58 -18.84 -5.71
CA VAL A 143 2.63 -19.61 -4.89
C VAL A 143 3.27 -19.84 -3.52
N SER A 144 2.49 -19.60 -2.45
CA SER A 144 2.97 -19.86 -1.10
C SER A 144 3.25 -21.35 -0.91
N ARG A 145 4.40 -21.68 -0.31
CA ARG A 145 4.75 -23.06 0.07
C ARG A 145 3.86 -23.64 1.18
N LYS A 146 2.97 -22.81 1.74
CA LYS A 146 2.01 -23.24 2.79
C LYS A 146 0.66 -23.68 2.21
N ILE A 147 0.50 -23.59 0.90
CA ILE A 147 -0.69 -24.12 0.19
C ILE A 147 -0.32 -25.55 -0.21
N GLU A 148 -0.94 -26.53 0.43
CA GLU A 148 -0.93 -27.93 0.05
C GLU A 148 -1.98 -28.20 -1.03
#